data_70c6cf4405c208d7f6400cb26509384c
#
_entry.id   70c6cf4405c208d7f6400cb26509384c
#
_cell.length_a   1.000
_cell.length_b   1.000
_cell.length_c   1.000
_cell.angle_alpha   90.00
_cell.angle_beta   90.00
_cell.angle_gamma   90.00
#
_symmetry.space_group_name_H-M   'P 1'
#
loop_
_entity.id
_entity.type
_entity.pdbx_description
1 polymer ?
#
loop_
_entity_poly.entity_id
_entity_poly.type
_entity_poly.pdbx_seq_one_letter_code
_entity_poly.pdbx_strand_id
1 'polypeptide(L)'
;MDDKTRITEVRAAGRSRLADGQACLVLIYPAGPLLGRRYELDLPEITIGRGGDCDVQVDRDSVSRKHARIERRDAAWVVVDLGSTNGTYVNDEPVAGQPLRDGDQLRIGNAIFKFLTGGNIESAYHEEIYQMTIVDGLTRVYNKRYFSEHAERELARTGRSHRPLSLVLFDLDHFKQVNDTYGHLTGDHVLRELANRVKARVRREEVFARYGGEEFAVLLPETSRESALIFAEHIRHLVEAEPVHFEGDTIAVTISIGVATVEEEVALEELVRQADENLYRAKNGGRNRIVG
;
A
#
# COMPACT_ATOMS: atom_id res chain seq x y z
N MET A 1 -42.55 -28.23 17.81
CA MET A 1 -42.03 -27.59 16.58
C MET A 1 -40.79 -26.84 17.00
N ASP A 2 -39.64 -27.50 16.92
CA ASP A 2 -38.32 -26.93 17.30
C ASP A 2 -37.72 -26.24 16.09
N ASP A 3 -37.63 -24.94 16.17
CA ASP A 3 -36.95 -24.11 15.18
C ASP A 3 -35.47 -24.03 15.57
N LYS A 4 -34.66 -24.94 15.00
CA LYS A 4 -33.20 -24.94 15.20
C LYS A 4 -32.58 -23.91 14.25
N THR A 5 -32.21 -22.76 14.78
CA THR A 5 -31.37 -21.78 14.09
C THR A 5 -30.03 -22.44 13.71
N ARG A 6 -29.83 -22.68 12.41
CA ARG A 6 -28.56 -23.12 11.86
C ARG A 6 -27.59 -21.95 11.83
N ILE A 7 -26.58 -22.00 12.69
CA ILE A 7 -25.40 -21.13 12.57
C ILE A 7 -24.60 -21.61 11.35
N THR A 8 -24.63 -20.83 10.28
CA THR A 8 -23.80 -21.07 9.11
C THR A 8 -22.39 -20.56 9.43
N GLU A 9 -21.44 -21.45 9.64
CA GLU A 9 -20.03 -21.09 9.70
C GLU A 9 -19.60 -20.49 8.36
N VAL A 10 -19.36 -19.18 8.35
CA VAL A 10 -18.69 -18.50 7.24
C VAL A 10 -17.24 -18.96 7.25
N ARG A 11 -16.88 -19.86 6.35
CA ARG A 11 -15.48 -20.20 6.09
C ARG A 11 -14.80 -18.99 5.49
N ALA A 12 -14.03 -18.26 6.30
CA ALA A 12 -13.11 -17.23 5.84
C ALA A 12 -12.06 -17.86 4.93
N ALA A 13 -12.18 -17.61 3.64
CA ALA A 13 -11.11 -17.87 2.68
C ALA A 13 -10.00 -16.86 2.92
N GLY A 14 -8.79 -17.35 3.22
CA GLY A 14 -7.58 -16.52 3.37
C GLY A 14 -7.06 -16.41 4.80
N ARG A 15 -6.93 -17.52 5.52
CA ARG A 15 -6.05 -17.56 6.70
C ARG A 15 -4.61 -17.49 6.24
N SER A 16 -4.01 -16.28 6.25
CA SER A 16 -2.58 -16.17 6.49
C SER A 16 -2.30 -16.93 7.80
N ARG A 17 -1.53 -18.02 7.72
CA ARG A 17 -1.09 -18.76 8.91
C ARG A 17 -0.17 -17.82 9.68
N LEU A 18 -0.73 -17.16 10.72
CA LEU A 18 0.08 -16.55 11.77
C LEU A 18 0.86 -17.71 12.42
N ALA A 19 2.19 -17.67 12.29
CA ALA A 19 3.03 -18.56 13.09
C ALA A 19 2.75 -18.23 14.56
N ASP A 20 2.36 -19.23 15.34
CA ASP A 20 2.17 -19.10 16.79
C ASP A 20 3.44 -18.48 17.39
N GLY A 21 3.33 -17.27 17.96
CA GLY A 21 4.38 -16.65 18.75
C GLY A 21 5.03 -15.37 18.22
N GLN A 22 4.66 -14.83 17.06
CA GLN A 22 5.27 -13.64 16.50
C GLN A 22 4.66 -12.36 17.10
N ALA A 23 5.49 -11.55 17.80
CA ALA A 23 5.06 -10.25 18.32
C ALA A 23 5.04 -9.19 17.22
N CYS A 24 4.20 -8.15 17.41
CA CYS A 24 4.12 -7.03 16.48
C CYS A 24 3.78 -5.71 17.21
N LEU A 25 4.04 -4.60 16.52
CA LEU A 25 3.51 -3.29 16.85
C LEU A 25 2.39 -2.94 15.88
N VAL A 26 1.31 -2.36 16.39
CA VAL A 26 0.22 -1.81 15.57
C VAL A 26 0.14 -0.31 15.83
N LEU A 27 0.24 0.53 14.81
CA LEU A 27 0.08 1.97 14.95
C LEU A 27 -1.39 2.30 15.21
N ILE A 28 -1.70 2.87 16.37
CA ILE A 28 -3.07 3.22 16.77
C ILE A 28 -3.33 4.74 16.80
N TYR A 29 -2.29 5.57 16.70
CA TYR A 29 -2.38 7.02 16.62
C TYR A 29 -1.08 7.61 16.03
N PRO A 30 -1.12 8.70 15.25
CA PRO A 30 -2.31 9.49 14.87
C PRO A 30 -3.11 8.85 13.74
N ALA A 31 -4.32 9.39 13.54
CA ALA A 31 -5.10 9.06 12.36
C ALA A 31 -4.31 9.42 11.09
N GLY A 32 -4.38 8.55 10.10
CA GLY A 32 -3.62 8.67 8.86
C GLY A 32 -3.54 7.32 8.14
N PRO A 33 -2.80 7.25 7.02
CA PRO A 33 -2.72 6.06 6.17
C PRO A 33 -2.01 4.88 6.84
N LEU A 34 -1.19 5.17 7.83
CA LEU A 34 -0.46 4.16 8.59
C LEU A 34 -1.24 3.67 9.83
N LEU A 35 -2.42 4.27 10.13
CA LEU A 35 -3.26 3.85 11.24
C LEU A 35 -3.69 2.40 11.04
N GLY A 36 -3.44 1.55 12.03
CA GLY A 36 -3.69 0.12 11.97
C GLY A 36 -2.57 -0.68 11.31
N ARG A 37 -1.55 -0.03 10.72
CA ARG A 37 -0.40 -0.73 10.14
C ARG A 37 0.31 -1.56 11.20
N ARG A 38 0.54 -2.83 10.85
CA ARG A 38 1.27 -3.78 11.65
C ARG A 38 2.73 -3.82 11.23
N TYR A 39 3.62 -3.82 12.22
CA TYR A 39 5.06 -3.99 12.08
C TYR A 39 5.46 -5.26 12.84
N GLU A 40 5.87 -6.28 12.11
CA GLU A 40 6.31 -7.54 12.71
C GLU A 40 7.66 -7.38 13.39
N LEU A 41 7.82 -7.99 14.57
CA LEU A 41 9.08 -8.04 15.29
C LEU A 41 9.79 -9.35 14.94
N ASP A 42 10.29 -9.44 13.71
CA ASP A 42 10.94 -10.62 13.12
C ASP A 42 12.47 -10.61 13.24
N LEU A 43 13.05 -9.46 13.62
CA LEU A 43 14.46 -9.28 13.89
C LEU A 43 14.74 -9.24 15.40
N PRO A 44 15.96 -9.61 15.84
CA PRO A 44 16.32 -9.56 17.27
C PRO A 44 16.34 -8.13 17.85
N GLU A 45 16.50 -7.13 17.00
CA GLU A 45 16.46 -5.71 17.32
C GLU A 45 15.76 -4.97 16.19
N ILE A 46 14.86 -4.05 16.53
CA ILE A 46 14.10 -3.22 15.60
C ILE A 46 14.22 -1.76 16.05
N THR A 47 14.69 -0.90 15.16
CA THR A 47 14.85 0.53 15.40
C THR A 47 13.59 1.29 14.97
N ILE A 48 13.19 2.27 15.79
CA ILE A 48 12.04 3.13 15.54
C ILE A 48 12.50 4.59 15.55
N GLY A 49 12.14 5.33 14.51
CA GLY A 49 12.53 6.73 14.42
C GLY A 49 12.06 7.41 13.14
N ARG A 50 12.35 8.71 13.01
CA ARG A 50 12.04 9.47 11.81
C ARG A 50 13.04 9.21 10.66
N GLY A 51 14.21 8.71 10.97
CA GLY A 51 15.26 8.42 9.98
C GLY A 51 14.80 7.36 8.98
N GLY A 52 15.17 7.54 7.72
CA GLY A 52 14.88 6.56 6.66
C GLY A 52 15.67 5.26 6.78
N ASP A 53 16.62 5.20 7.73
CA ASP A 53 17.42 4.03 8.09
C ASP A 53 16.83 3.24 9.28
N CYS A 54 15.64 3.63 9.79
CA CYS A 54 14.94 2.90 10.83
C CYS A 54 14.06 1.80 10.23
N ASP A 55 13.96 0.66 10.93
CA ASP A 55 13.09 -0.47 10.55
C ASP A 55 11.61 -0.06 10.60
N VAL A 56 11.24 0.73 11.61
CA VAL A 56 9.92 1.36 11.74
C VAL A 56 10.10 2.87 11.57
N GLN A 57 9.91 3.35 10.37
CA GLN A 57 9.97 4.78 10.09
C GLN A 57 8.68 5.47 10.51
N VAL A 58 8.81 6.51 11.37
CA VAL A 58 7.72 7.38 11.83
C VAL A 58 8.07 8.81 11.44
N ASP A 59 7.62 9.24 10.28
CA ASP A 59 7.92 10.56 9.72
C ASP A 59 7.07 11.65 10.40
N ARG A 60 7.55 12.08 11.59
CA ARG A 60 6.92 13.10 12.44
C ARG A 60 8.00 13.93 13.12
N ASP A 61 7.80 15.26 13.20
CA ASP A 61 8.75 16.17 13.84
C ASP A 61 8.93 15.90 15.34
N SER A 62 7.92 15.32 16.00
CA SER A 62 7.99 14.90 17.40
C SER A 62 8.83 13.63 17.61
N VAL A 63 9.28 12.96 16.56
CA VAL A 63 10.07 11.71 16.62
C VAL A 63 11.52 12.00 16.24
N SER A 64 12.47 11.58 17.07
CA SER A 64 13.90 11.70 16.80
C SER A 64 14.33 10.81 15.63
N ARG A 65 15.43 11.13 14.95
CA ARG A 65 15.95 10.34 13.82
C ARG A 65 16.12 8.87 14.19
N LYS A 66 16.75 8.58 15.34
CA LYS A 66 16.69 7.29 16.04
C LYS A 66 16.09 7.59 17.39
N HIS A 67 14.88 7.11 17.66
CA HIS A 67 14.12 7.49 18.85
C HIS A 67 14.16 6.41 19.92
N ALA A 68 13.79 5.21 19.53
CA ALA A 68 13.78 4.03 20.39
C ALA A 68 14.21 2.80 19.61
N ARG A 69 14.53 1.74 20.34
CA ARG A 69 14.65 0.40 19.78
C ARG A 69 13.84 -0.59 20.59
N ILE A 70 13.38 -1.62 19.94
CA ILE A 70 12.80 -2.79 20.58
C ILE A 70 13.74 -3.95 20.35
N GLU A 71 14.17 -4.59 21.40
CA GLU A 71 15.10 -5.70 21.34
C GLU A 71 14.60 -6.92 22.09
N ARG A 72 14.94 -8.10 21.62
CA ARG A 72 14.61 -9.35 22.30
C ARG A 72 15.67 -9.66 23.34
N ARG A 73 15.29 -9.66 24.62
CA ARG A 73 16.13 -10.10 25.74
C ARG A 73 15.54 -11.37 26.32
N ASP A 74 16.24 -12.47 26.19
CA ASP A 74 15.76 -13.81 26.56
C ASP A 74 14.39 -14.12 25.92
N ALA A 75 13.33 -14.24 26.71
CA ALA A 75 11.98 -14.51 26.26
C ALA A 75 11.09 -13.26 26.17
N ALA A 76 11.60 -12.07 26.49
CA ALA A 76 10.83 -10.82 26.52
C ALA A 76 11.28 -9.84 25.43
N TRP A 77 10.35 -9.04 24.95
CA TRP A 77 10.62 -7.85 24.17
C TRP A 77 10.80 -6.66 25.10
N VAL A 78 11.85 -5.89 24.90
CA VAL A 78 12.20 -4.73 25.72
C VAL A 78 12.29 -3.50 24.84
N VAL A 79 11.54 -2.45 25.16
CA VAL A 79 11.74 -1.14 24.54
C VAL A 79 12.85 -0.40 25.27
N VAL A 80 13.70 0.31 24.52
CA VAL A 80 14.80 1.15 25.04
C VAL A 80 14.76 2.50 24.35
N ASP A 81 14.70 3.57 25.12
CA ASP A 81 14.84 4.93 24.60
C ASP A 81 16.30 5.21 24.19
N LEU A 82 16.52 5.81 23.03
CA LEU A 82 17.85 6.11 22.50
C LEU A 82 18.30 7.56 22.77
N GLY A 83 17.84 8.16 23.87
CA GLY A 83 18.10 9.56 24.18
C GLY A 83 17.24 10.50 23.33
N SER A 84 16.00 10.13 23.13
CA SER A 84 15.07 10.88 22.29
C SER A 84 14.72 12.26 22.89
N THR A 85 14.35 13.21 22.04
CA THR A 85 14.00 14.58 22.47
C THR A 85 12.71 14.63 23.28
N ASN A 86 11.71 13.84 22.90
CA ASN A 86 10.38 13.85 23.50
C ASN A 86 10.08 12.64 24.38
N GLY A 87 11.04 11.75 24.56
CA GLY A 87 10.95 10.57 25.42
C GLY A 87 10.08 9.46 24.83
N THR A 88 10.33 8.26 25.35
CA THR A 88 9.56 7.03 25.08
C THR A 88 8.71 6.72 26.30
N TYR A 89 7.46 6.29 26.09
CA TYR A 89 6.51 6.00 27.18
C TYR A 89 5.84 4.65 26.94
N VAL A 90 5.61 3.93 28.04
CA VAL A 90 4.79 2.71 28.04
C VAL A 90 3.62 2.92 28.97
N ASN A 91 2.37 2.82 28.47
CA ASN A 91 1.14 3.08 29.19
C ASN A 91 1.17 4.44 29.93
N ASP A 92 1.61 5.50 29.21
CA ASP A 92 1.81 6.87 29.67
C ASP A 92 2.93 7.10 30.71
N GLU A 93 3.65 6.07 31.13
CA GLU A 93 4.81 6.19 32.02
C GLU A 93 6.10 6.32 31.21
N PRO A 94 6.97 7.33 31.51
CA PRO A 94 8.22 7.51 30.80
C PRO A 94 9.21 6.39 31.12
N VAL A 95 9.87 5.85 30.08
CA VAL A 95 10.79 4.73 30.25
C VAL A 95 12.14 4.98 29.58
N ALA A 96 13.23 4.61 30.23
CA ALA A 96 14.53 4.47 29.62
C ALA A 96 14.76 3.07 29.03
N GLY A 97 14.12 2.06 29.62
CA GLY A 97 14.09 0.70 29.14
C GLY A 97 13.11 -0.14 29.97
N GLN A 98 12.20 -0.86 29.30
CA GLN A 98 11.14 -1.61 29.96
C GLN A 98 10.73 -2.84 29.14
N PRO A 99 10.51 -4.03 29.76
CA PRO A 99 9.87 -5.16 29.10
C PRO A 99 8.43 -4.82 28.71
N LEU A 100 8.05 -5.20 27.48
CA LEU A 100 6.70 -5.02 26.95
C LEU A 100 5.83 -6.26 27.25
N ARG A 101 4.57 -6.02 27.55
CA ARG A 101 3.53 -7.02 27.75
C ARG A 101 2.47 -6.90 26.67
N ASP A 102 1.80 -8.00 26.37
CA ASP A 102 0.67 -7.98 25.43
C ASP A 102 -0.36 -6.92 25.81
N GLY A 103 -0.73 -6.08 24.83
CA GLY A 103 -1.66 -4.96 25.02
C GLY A 103 -1.02 -3.63 25.44
N ASP A 104 0.28 -3.58 25.76
CA ASP A 104 0.93 -2.32 26.15
C ASP A 104 0.86 -1.27 25.04
N GLN A 105 0.63 -0.02 25.44
CA GLN A 105 0.67 1.14 24.57
C GLN A 105 2.06 1.80 24.63
N LEU A 106 2.75 1.80 23.51
CA LEU A 106 4.07 2.41 23.36
C LEU A 106 3.93 3.76 22.64
N ARG A 107 4.20 4.86 23.35
CA ARG A 107 4.19 6.21 22.79
C ARG A 107 5.62 6.67 22.47
N ILE A 108 5.82 7.08 21.21
CA ILE A 108 7.08 7.53 20.63
C ILE A 108 6.82 8.91 20.00
N GLY A 109 7.24 9.98 20.66
CA GLY A 109 6.79 11.33 20.32
C GLY A 109 5.26 11.44 20.42
N ASN A 110 4.58 11.77 19.32
CA ASN A 110 3.11 11.78 19.25
C ASN A 110 2.52 10.53 18.58
N ALA A 111 3.35 9.56 18.19
CA ALA A 111 2.86 8.30 17.67
C ALA A 111 2.61 7.30 18.81
N ILE A 112 1.49 6.58 18.75
CA ILE A 112 1.14 5.54 19.72
C ILE A 112 1.01 4.21 18.98
N PHE A 113 1.75 3.24 19.47
CA PHE A 113 1.69 1.87 19.01
C PHE A 113 1.09 0.98 20.10
N LYS A 114 0.38 -0.07 19.70
CA LYS A 114 -0.01 -1.15 20.58
C LYS A 114 0.93 -2.32 20.34
N PHE A 115 1.53 -2.83 21.40
CA PHE A 115 2.34 -4.04 21.34
C PHE A 115 1.44 -5.26 21.52
N LEU A 116 1.50 -6.21 20.58
CA LEU A 116 0.69 -7.43 20.60
C LEU A 116 1.58 -8.64 20.40
N THR A 117 1.30 -9.70 21.14
CA THR A 117 1.96 -11.01 21.00
C THR A 117 1.13 -11.95 20.14
N GLY A 118 1.78 -12.96 19.54
CA GLY A 118 1.16 -13.87 18.59
C GLY A 118 -0.06 -14.61 19.14
N GLY A 119 -1.08 -14.79 18.30
CA GLY A 119 -2.36 -15.42 18.64
C GLY A 119 -3.46 -14.44 19.08
N ASN A 120 -3.17 -13.16 19.20
CA ASN A 120 -4.16 -12.17 19.60
C ASN A 120 -5.11 -11.84 18.41
N ILE A 121 -6.41 -12.12 18.60
CA ILE A 121 -7.47 -11.80 17.62
C ILE A 121 -7.47 -10.30 17.28
N GLU A 122 -7.11 -9.44 18.22
CA GLU A 122 -7.02 -7.99 18.04
C GLU A 122 -5.99 -7.60 16.97
N SER A 123 -4.85 -8.31 16.88
CA SER A 123 -3.84 -8.09 15.85
C SER A 123 -4.38 -8.35 14.44
N ALA A 124 -5.14 -9.43 14.26
CA ALA A 124 -5.78 -9.74 12.98
C ALA A 124 -6.87 -8.71 12.62
N TYR A 125 -7.63 -8.25 13.61
CA TYR A 125 -8.66 -7.22 13.45
C TYR A 125 -8.08 -5.87 13.04
N HIS A 126 -6.98 -5.44 13.65
CA HIS A 126 -6.30 -4.20 13.26
C HIS A 126 -5.72 -4.28 11.85
N GLU A 127 -5.15 -5.43 11.48
CA GLU A 127 -4.66 -5.63 10.11
C GLU A 127 -5.81 -5.57 9.10
N GLU A 128 -6.96 -6.19 9.40
CA GLU A 128 -8.12 -6.16 8.53
C GLU A 128 -8.66 -4.73 8.37
N ILE A 129 -8.78 -3.97 9.46
CA ILE A 129 -9.17 -2.56 9.41
C ILE A 129 -8.16 -1.77 8.57
N TYR A 130 -6.87 -1.96 8.77
CA TYR A 130 -5.84 -1.28 8.01
C TYR A 130 -5.98 -1.59 6.52
N GLN A 131 -6.10 -2.86 6.15
CA GLN A 131 -6.32 -3.26 4.76
C GLN A 131 -7.58 -2.60 4.16
N MET A 132 -8.68 -2.53 4.92
CA MET A 132 -9.90 -1.83 4.47
C MET A 132 -9.68 -0.33 4.21
N THR A 133 -8.70 0.30 4.86
CA THR A 133 -8.43 1.73 4.67
C THR A 133 -7.50 2.04 3.51
N ILE A 134 -6.66 1.09 3.08
CA ILE A 134 -5.62 1.31 2.07
C ILE A 134 -5.87 0.63 0.74
N VAL A 135 -6.79 -0.34 0.66
CA VAL A 135 -7.10 -1.02 -0.60
C VAL A 135 -8.44 -0.56 -1.18
N ASP A 136 -8.56 -0.67 -2.49
CA ASP A 136 -9.83 -0.52 -3.20
C ASP A 136 -10.71 -1.75 -2.98
N GLY A 137 -11.97 -1.53 -2.60
CA GLY A 137 -12.89 -2.60 -2.23
C GLY A 137 -13.22 -3.57 -3.37
N LEU A 138 -13.19 -3.10 -4.63
CA LEU A 138 -13.49 -3.91 -5.80
C LEU A 138 -12.27 -4.70 -6.29
N THR A 139 -11.17 -4.01 -6.53
CA THR A 139 -9.99 -4.56 -7.24
C THR A 139 -8.93 -5.13 -6.31
N ARG A 140 -8.99 -4.80 -5.02
CA ARG A 140 -8.03 -5.27 -4.00
C ARG A 140 -6.57 -4.89 -4.28
N VAL A 141 -6.35 -3.87 -5.11
CA VAL A 141 -5.10 -3.12 -5.19
C VAL A 141 -5.17 -1.92 -4.25
N TYR A 142 -4.11 -1.15 -4.09
CA TYR A 142 -4.17 0.04 -3.25
C TYR A 142 -5.21 1.06 -3.76
N ASN A 143 -5.73 1.88 -2.86
CA ASN A 143 -6.60 2.98 -3.24
C ASN A 143 -5.81 4.26 -3.51
N LYS A 144 -6.47 5.27 -4.10
CA LYS A 144 -5.89 6.58 -4.44
C LYS A 144 -5.22 7.25 -3.24
N ARG A 145 -5.83 7.16 -2.05
CA ARG A 145 -5.30 7.78 -0.84
C ARG A 145 -3.93 7.21 -0.47
N TYR A 146 -3.82 5.89 -0.40
CA TYR A 146 -2.53 5.22 -0.12
C TYR A 146 -1.48 5.55 -1.16
N PHE A 147 -1.87 5.56 -2.45
CA PHE A 147 -1.01 5.96 -3.55
C PHE A 147 -0.44 7.37 -3.35
N SER A 148 -1.31 8.38 -3.10
CA SER A 148 -0.88 9.78 -2.95
C SER A 148 0.13 9.95 -1.81
N GLU A 149 -0.15 9.38 -0.66
CA GLU A 149 0.71 9.48 0.52
C GLU A 149 2.05 8.73 0.35
N HIS A 150 2.06 7.65 -0.44
CA HIS A 150 3.31 6.96 -0.76
C HIS A 150 4.13 7.73 -1.80
N ALA A 151 3.45 8.29 -2.81
CA ALA A 151 4.09 9.09 -3.86
C ALA A 151 4.77 10.34 -3.30
N GLU A 152 4.14 11.07 -2.37
CA GLU A 152 4.74 12.22 -1.69
C GLU A 152 6.06 11.85 -0.97
N ARG A 153 6.09 10.70 -0.31
CA ARG A 153 7.32 10.20 0.36
C ARG A 153 8.42 9.84 -0.63
N GLU A 154 8.07 9.19 -1.74
CA GLU A 154 9.06 8.84 -2.76
C GLU A 154 9.56 10.09 -3.51
N LEU A 155 8.71 11.10 -3.76
CA LEU A 155 9.13 12.40 -4.31
C LEU A 155 10.14 13.10 -3.40
N ALA A 156 9.87 13.18 -2.10
CA ALA A 156 10.83 13.73 -1.13
C ALA A 156 12.14 12.91 -1.07
N ARG A 157 12.09 11.60 -1.31
CA ARG A 157 13.28 10.74 -1.42
C ARG A 157 14.06 11.03 -2.72
N THR A 158 13.37 11.16 -3.83
CA THR A 158 13.94 11.51 -5.15
C THR A 158 14.71 12.83 -5.07
N GLY A 159 14.14 13.86 -4.44
CA GLY A 159 14.83 15.14 -4.22
C GLY A 159 16.15 15.03 -3.44
N ARG A 160 16.25 14.07 -2.52
CA ARG A 160 17.49 13.83 -1.75
C ARG A 160 18.50 12.92 -2.46
N SER A 161 18.02 11.93 -3.22
CA SER A 161 18.88 10.89 -3.80
C SER A 161 19.20 11.14 -5.27
N HIS A 162 18.47 12.01 -5.97
CA HIS A 162 18.53 12.26 -7.41
C HIS A 162 18.36 10.96 -8.23
N ARG A 163 17.60 9.97 -7.67
CA ARG A 163 17.24 8.77 -8.40
C ARG A 163 15.88 8.96 -9.06
N PRO A 164 15.69 8.47 -10.29
CA PRO A 164 14.46 8.70 -11.02
C PRO A 164 13.25 8.07 -10.34
N LEU A 165 12.12 8.76 -10.36
CA LEU A 165 10.81 8.26 -9.97
C LEU A 165 9.88 8.36 -11.17
N SER A 166 9.30 7.24 -11.57
CA SER A 166 8.36 7.19 -12.69
C SER A 166 6.94 6.89 -12.21
N LEU A 167 5.98 7.53 -12.86
CA LEU A 167 4.55 7.28 -12.72
C LEU A 167 4.00 6.75 -14.05
N VAL A 168 3.32 5.62 -14.00
CA VAL A 168 2.54 5.05 -15.10
C VAL A 168 1.07 5.19 -14.75
N LEU A 169 0.36 6.07 -15.44
CA LEU A 169 -1.08 6.29 -15.31
C LEU A 169 -1.78 5.67 -16.52
N PHE A 170 -2.80 4.84 -16.30
CA PHE A 170 -3.51 4.20 -17.38
C PHE A 170 -5.01 4.06 -17.13
N ASP A 171 -5.76 3.92 -18.21
CA ASP A 171 -7.22 3.89 -18.21
C ASP A 171 -7.71 2.84 -19.23
N LEU A 172 -8.82 2.16 -18.89
CA LEU A 172 -9.42 1.19 -19.79
C LEU A 172 -10.11 1.91 -20.96
N ASP A 173 -9.69 1.57 -22.16
CA ASP A 173 -10.30 2.10 -23.38
C ASP A 173 -11.75 1.62 -23.51
N HIS A 174 -12.66 2.58 -23.76
CA HIS A 174 -14.07 2.30 -24.01
C HIS A 174 -14.81 1.57 -22.88
N PHE A 175 -14.36 1.70 -21.62
CA PHE A 175 -14.96 0.97 -20.49
C PHE A 175 -16.45 1.25 -20.31
N LYS A 176 -16.91 2.47 -20.61
CA LYS A 176 -18.32 2.79 -20.63
C LYS A 176 -19.11 1.88 -21.60
N GLN A 177 -18.56 1.60 -22.78
CA GLN A 177 -19.22 0.69 -23.74
C GLN A 177 -19.31 -0.75 -23.22
N VAL A 178 -18.27 -1.20 -22.47
CA VAL A 178 -18.32 -2.51 -21.79
C VAL A 178 -19.50 -2.55 -20.80
N ASN A 179 -19.63 -1.53 -19.96
CA ASN A 179 -20.75 -1.43 -19.02
C ASN A 179 -22.12 -1.34 -19.73
N ASP A 180 -22.22 -0.54 -20.77
CA ASP A 180 -23.46 -0.35 -21.51
C ASP A 180 -23.88 -1.62 -22.28
N THR A 181 -22.93 -2.45 -22.72
CA THR A 181 -23.18 -3.67 -23.50
C THR A 181 -23.41 -4.90 -22.62
N TYR A 182 -22.58 -5.09 -21.58
CA TYR A 182 -22.54 -6.32 -20.78
C TYR A 182 -23.02 -6.11 -19.34
N GLY A 183 -23.34 -4.88 -18.95
CA GLY A 183 -23.75 -4.52 -17.61
C GLY A 183 -22.62 -4.27 -16.62
N HIS A 184 -22.96 -3.59 -15.52
CA HIS A 184 -21.96 -3.17 -14.51
C HIS A 184 -21.27 -4.33 -13.78
N LEU A 185 -21.94 -5.48 -13.59
CA LEU A 185 -21.32 -6.66 -12.97
C LEU A 185 -20.16 -7.20 -13.81
N THR A 186 -20.34 -7.19 -15.13
CA THR A 186 -19.30 -7.56 -16.10
C THR A 186 -18.15 -6.54 -16.08
N GLY A 187 -18.47 -5.25 -16.07
CA GLY A 187 -17.45 -4.20 -15.93
C GLY A 187 -16.64 -4.34 -14.64
N ASP A 188 -17.29 -4.63 -13.52
CA ASP A 188 -16.62 -4.89 -12.25
C ASP A 188 -15.70 -6.12 -12.32
N HIS A 189 -16.10 -7.16 -13.07
CA HIS A 189 -15.26 -8.33 -13.30
C HIS A 189 -14.04 -7.97 -14.17
N VAL A 190 -14.23 -7.20 -15.23
CA VAL A 190 -13.13 -6.72 -16.10
C VAL A 190 -12.11 -5.92 -15.27
N LEU A 191 -12.55 -5.02 -14.39
CA LEU A 191 -11.65 -4.25 -13.50
C LEU A 191 -10.87 -5.15 -12.55
N ARG A 192 -11.49 -6.20 -11.98
CA ARG A 192 -10.80 -7.17 -11.09
C ARG A 192 -9.75 -7.97 -11.84
N GLU A 193 -10.10 -8.49 -13.03
CA GLU A 193 -9.18 -9.26 -13.86
C GLU A 193 -7.97 -8.42 -14.31
N LEU A 194 -8.22 -7.19 -14.80
CA LEU A 194 -7.16 -6.25 -15.12
C LEU A 194 -6.22 -6.03 -13.93
N ALA A 195 -6.80 -5.71 -12.78
CA ALA A 195 -6.03 -5.46 -11.57
C ALA A 195 -5.17 -6.66 -11.16
N ASN A 196 -5.71 -7.88 -11.23
CA ASN A 196 -4.99 -9.12 -10.92
C ASN A 196 -3.80 -9.35 -11.87
N ARG A 197 -4.01 -9.15 -13.17
CA ARG A 197 -2.97 -9.33 -14.21
C ARG A 197 -1.83 -8.35 -14.02
N VAL A 198 -2.14 -7.07 -13.82
CA VAL A 198 -1.13 -6.02 -13.59
C VAL A 198 -0.42 -6.23 -12.27
N LYS A 199 -1.14 -6.54 -11.18
CA LYS A 199 -0.57 -6.80 -9.84
C LYS A 199 0.50 -7.90 -9.86
N ALA A 200 0.33 -8.92 -10.69
CA ALA A 200 1.32 -10.00 -10.84
C ALA A 200 2.65 -9.56 -11.50
N ARG A 201 2.71 -8.34 -12.04
CA ARG A 201 3.90 -7.75 -12.70
C ARG A 201 4.55 -6.63 -11.91
N VAL A 202 3.90 -6.17 -10.84
CA VAL A 202 4.38 -5.09 -9.95
C VAL A 202 5.26 -5.70 -8.87
N ARG A 203 6.41 -5.09 -8.61
CA ARG A 203 7.37 -5.51 -7.58
C ARG A 203 6.93 -5.05 -6.20
N ARG A 204 7.57 -5.58 -5.16
CA ARG A 204 7.22 -5.28 -3.76
C ARG A 204 7.43 -3.81 -3.39
N GLU A 205 8.45 -3.17 -3.95
CA GLU A 205 8.80 -1.75 -3.74
C GLU A 205 7.93 -0.78 -4.55
N GLU A 206 7.18 -1.28 -5.52
CA GLU A 206 6.32 -0.49 -6.40
C GLU A 206 4.90 -0.40 -5.82
N VAL A 207 4.19 0.67 -6.13
CA VAL A 207 2.82 0.86 -5.66
C VAL A 207 1.86 0.83 -6.82
N PHE A 208 0.97 -0.14 -6.83
CA PHE A 208 -0.12 -0.24 -7.80
C PHE A 208 -1.45 0.07 -7.14
N ALA A 209 -2.18 1.05 -7.67
CA ALA A 209 -3.41 1.55 -7.10
C ALA A 209 -4.50 1.78 -8.16
N ARG A 210 -5.76 1.69 -7.72
CA ARG A 210 -6.89 2.23 -8.45
C ARG A 210 -7.02 3.71 -8.14
N TYR A 211 -6.80 4.54 -9.16
CA TYR A 211 -6.72 5.99 -9.00
C TYR A 211 -8.09 6.67 -9.17
N GLY A 212 -8.94 6.09 -10.01
CA GLY A 212 -10.29 6.56 -10.33
C GLY A 212 -11.24 5.40 -10.65
N GLY A 213 -12.34 5.67 -11.31
CA GLY A 213 -13.32 4.66 -11.71
C GLY A 213 -12.73 3.50 -12.51
N GLU A 214 -12.15 3.80 -13.66
CA GLU A 214 -11.46 2.88 -14.57
C GLU A 214 -9.98 3.20 -14.73
N GLU A 215 -9.47 4.13 -13.92
CA GLU A 215 -8.10 4.62 -13.94
C GLU A 215 -7.25 3.92 -12.88
N PHE A 216 -6.04 3.56 -13.27
CA PHE A 216 -5.04 2.94 -12.41
C PHE A 216 -3.70 3.66 -12.49
N ALA A 217 -2.93 3.59 -11.41
CA ALA A 217 -1.62 4.20 -11.30
C ALA A 217 -0.59 3.20 -10.78
N VAL A 218 0.60 3.17 -11.39
CA VAL A 218 1.77 2.45 -10.86
C VAL A 218 2.89 3.44 -10.61
N LEU A 219 3.35 3.50 -9.37
CA LEU A 219 4.52 4.28 -8.98
C LEU A 219 5.74 3.37 -9.00
N LEU A 220 6.79 3.77 -9.71
CA LEU A 220 8.02 3.00 -9.94
C LEU A 220 9.22 3.77 -9.38
N PRO A 221 9.59 3.53 -8.09
CA PRO A 221 10.79 4.13 -7.51
C PRO A 221 12.06 3.69 -8.23
N GLU A 222 13.06 4.58 -8.28
CA GLU A 222 14.39 4.33 -8.86
C GLU A 222 14.35 3.77 -10.29
N THR A 223 13.31 4.16 -11.06
CA THR A 223 13.05 3.63 -12.41
C THR A 223 13.11 4.75 -13.42
N SER A 224 14.01 4.62 -14.40
CA SER A 224 14.18 5.59 -15.49
C SER A 224 12.96 5.60 -16.43
N ARG A 225 12.81 6.69 -17.20
CA ARG A 225 11.76 6.83 -18.22
C ARG A 225 11.74 5.66 -19.20
N GLU A 226 12.91 5.22 -19.68
CA GLU A 226 13.04 4.09 -20.60
C GLU A 226 12.50 2.78 -19.98
N SER A 227 12.90 2.49 -18.75
CA SER A 227 12.44 1.31 -18.02
C SER A 227 10.94 1.36 -17.73
N ALA A 228 10.40 2.54 -17.41
CA ALA A 228 8.97 2.74 -17.20
C ALA A 228 8.16 2.55 -18.48
N LEU A 229 8.67 2.99 -19.64
CA LEU A 229 8.04 2.76 -20.95
C LEU A 229 8.05 1.27 -21.31
N ILE A 230 9.12 0.53 -21.02
CA ILE A 230 9.18 -0.93 -21.20
C ILE A 230 8.14 -1.64 -20.31
N PHE A 231 8.04 -1.25 -19.05
CA PHE A 231 7.02 -1.78 -18.14
C PHE A 231 5.61 -1.45 -18.66
N ALA A 232 5.36 -0.22 -19.09
CA ALA A 232 4.09 0.21 -19.63
C ALA A 232 3.69 -0.60 -20.88
N GLU A 233 4.63 -0.84 -21.82
CA GLU A 233 4.35 -1.68 -22.99
C GLU A 233 4.05 -3.13 -22.61
N HIS A 234 4.73 -3.65 -21.61
CA HIS A 234 4.46 -4.99 -21.13
C HIS A 234 3.02 -5.13 -20.59
N ILE A 235 2.56 -4.19 -19.74
CA ILE A 235 1.18 -4.25 -19.23
C ILE A 235 0.15 -3.97 -20.32
N ARG A 236 0.43 -3.05 -21.26
CA ARG A 236 -0.46 -2.80 -22.41
C ARG A 236 -0.68 -4.07 -23.22
N HIS A 237 0.42 -4.73 -23.59
CA HIS A 237 0.36 -5.97 -24.39
C HIS A 237 -0.31 -7.12 -23.61
N LEU A 238 -0.05 -7.25 -22.29
CA LEU A 238 -0.67 -8.22 -21.43
C LEU A 238 -2.21 -8.09 -21.42
N VAL A 239 -2.71 -6.85 -21.38
CA VAL A 239 -4.15 -6.58 -21.38
C VAL A 239 -4.76 -6.84 -22.75
N GLU A 240 -4.10 -6.41 -23.83
CA GLU A 240 -4.55 -6.60 -25.20
C GLU A 240 -4.60 -8.07 -25.61
N ALA A 241 -3.60 -8.87 -25.21
CA ALA A 241 -3.43 -10.26 -25.66
C ALA A 241 -4.43 -11.23 -25.05
N GLU A 242 -4.95 -10.93 -23.86
CA GLU A 242 -5.79 -11.86 -23.11
C GLU A 242 -7.20 -11.26 -22.87
N PRO A 243 -8.22 -11.63 -23.63
CA PRO A 243 -9.58 -11.18 -23.37
C PRO A 243 -10.08 -11.67 -22.00
N VAL A 244 -11.03 -10.95 -21.43
CA VAL A 244 -11.69 -11.32 -20.18
C VAL A 244 -12.90 -12.23 -20.48
N HIS A 245 -13.03 -13.33 -19.75
CA HIS A 245 -14.15 -14.26 -19.89
C HIS A 245 -15.07 -14.14 -18.68
N PHE A 246 -16.37 -13.86 -18.93
CA PHE A 246 -17.37 -13.76 -17.87
C PHE A 246 -18.74 -14.19 -18.38
N GLU A 247 -19.43 -15.08 -17.65
CA GLU A 247 -20.80 -15.60 -17.95
C GLU A 247 -21.00 -16.09 -19.40
N GLY A 248 -19.94 -16.58 -20.04
CA GLY A 248 -19.99 -17.09 -21.43
C GLY A 248 -19.58 -16.04 -22.48
N ASP A 249 -19.43 -14.79 -22.10
CA ASP A 249 -18.94 -13.72 -22.97
C ASP A 249 -17.41 -13.66 -22.99
N THR A 250 -16.87 -13.22 -24.10
CA THR A 250 -15.44 -12.96 -24.32
C THR A 250 -15.25 -11.49 -24.63
N ILE A 251 -14.65 -10.73 -23.70
CA ILE A 251 -14.58 -9.29 -23.72
C ILE A 251 -13.14 -8.87 -23.98
N ALA A 252 -12.87 -8.35 -25.16
CA ALA A 252 -11.58 -7.74 -25.48
C ALA A 252 -11.53 -6.32 -24.95
N VAL A 253 -10.48 -6.00 -24.22
CA VAL A 253 -10.22 -4.66 -23.68
C VAL A 253 -8.80 -4.22 -23.97
N THR A 254 -8.59 -2.93 -24.10
CA THR A 254 -7.26 -2.32 -24.22
C THR A 254 -7.11 -1.21 -23.19
N ILE A 255 -5.89 -0.74 -23.01
CA ILE A 255 -5.57 0.37 -22.13
C ILE A 255 -4.75 1.43 -22.86
N SER A 256 -5.04 2.68 -22.56
CA SER A 256 -4.17 3.82 -22.92
C SER A 256 -3.32 4.19 -21.72
N ILE A 257 -2.06 4.56 -21.94
CA ILE A 257 -1.07 4.77 -20.88
C ILE A 257 -0.35 6.09 -21.08
N GLY A 258 -0.24 6.87 -20.00
CA GLY A 258 0.64 8.02 -19.88
C GLY A 258 1.77 7.73 -18.87
N VAL A 259 3.01 8.03 -19.25
CA VAL A 259 4.18 7.87 -18.39
C VAL A 259 4.80 9.23 -18.12
N ALA A 260 5.15 9.52 -16.88
CA ALA A 260 5.94 10.67 -16.46
C ALA A 260 7.09 10.23 -15.57
N THR A 261 8.23 10.91 -15.65
CA THR A 261 9.44 10.62 -14.87
C THR A 261 10.05 11.91 -14.36
N VAL A 262 10.46 11.93 -13.10
CA VAL A 262 11.16 13.03 -12.46
C VAL A 262 12.43 12.53 -11.76
N GLU A 263 13.46 13.38 -11.68
CA GLU A 263 14.74 13.10 -11.00
C GLU A 263 15.00 14.11 -9.86
N GLU A 264 14.09 15.06 -9.70
CA GLU A 264 14.11 16.09 -8.67
C GLU A 264 12.80 16.07 -7.88
N GLU A 265 12.79 16.73 -6.72
CA GLU A 265 11.57 16.89 -5.95
C GLU A 265 10.62 17.85 -6.67
N VAL A 266 9.45 17.33 -6.99
CA VAL A 266 8.34 18.13 -7.53
C VAL A 266 7.09 17.88 -6.68
N ALA A 267 6.08 18.74 -6.81
CA ALA A 267 4.77 18.47 -6.21
C ALA A 267 4.12 17.24 -6.86
N LEU A 268 3.37 16.44 -6.07
CA LEU A 268 2.68 15.26 -6.60
C LEU A 268 1.73 15.61 -7.75
N GLU A 269 1.04 16.73 -7.63
CA GLU A 269 0.12 17.25 -8.64
C GLU A 269 0.80 17.47 -9.99
N GLU A 270 2.07 17.91 -9.97
CA GLU A 270 2.85 18.13 -11.19
C GLU A 270 3.23 16.81 -11.87
N LEU A 271 3.68 15.81 -11.10
CA LEU A 271 3.97 14.48 -11.65
C LEU A 271 2.72 13.83 -12.25
N VAL A 272 1.59 13.92 -11.53
CA VAL A 272 0.31 13.40 -12.01
C VAL A 272 -0.17 14.15 -13.24
N ARG A 273 -0.06 15.48 -13.27
CA ARG A 273 -0.43 16.31 -14.44
C ARG A 273 0.33 15.90 -15.70
N GLN A 274 1.63 15.67 -15.60
CA GLN A 274 2.46 15.22 -16.74
C GLN A 274 2.01 13.84 -17.24
N ALA A 275 1.75 12.90 -16.34
CA ALA A 275 1.27 11.57 -16.71
C ALA A 275 -0.13 11.63 -17.35
N ASP A 276 -1.03 12.46 -16.80
CA ASP A 276 -2.38 12.65 -17.34
C ASP A 276 -2.39 13.29 -18.73
N GLU A 277 -1.57 14.32 -18.97
CA GLU A 277 -1.39 14.90 -20.30
C GLU A 277 -0.91 13.86 -21.33
N ASN A 278 0.00 12.99 -20.94
CA ASN A 278 0.48 11.90 -21.80
C ASN A 278 -0.62 10.85 -22.02
N LEU A 279 -1.39 10.50 -20.99
CA LEU A 279 -2.55 9.60 -21.11
C LEU A 279 -3.61 10.18 -22.05
N TYR A 280 -3.91 11.48 -21.93
CA TYR A 280 -4.82 12.18 -22.83
C TYR A 280 -4.33 12.13 -24.30
N ARG A 281 -3.03 12.33 -24.52
CA ARG A 281 -2.43 12.18 -25.88
C ARG A 281 -2.56 10.75 -26.39
N ALA A 282 -2.36 9.74 -25.54
CA ALA A 282 -2.54 8.33 -25.90
C ALA A 282 -3.98 8.05 -26.35
N LYS A 283 -4.98 8.52 -25.57
CA LYS A 283 -6.40 8.38 -25.89
C LYS A 283 -6.77 9.06 -27.22
N ASN A 284 -6.31 10.30 -27.44
CA ASN A 284 -6.59 11.04 -28.67
C ASN A 284 -5.80 10.52 -29.90
N GLY A 285 -4.66 9.93 -29.66
CA GLY A 285 -3.82 9.33 -30.73
C GLY A 285 -4.39 8.04 -31.32
N GLY A 286 -5.52 7.54 -30.81
CA GLY A 286 -6.19 6.31 -31.32
C GLY A 286 -6.26 5.19 -30.29
N ARG A 287 -5.95 5.47 -29.02
CA ARG A 287 -5.99 4.52 -27.89
C ARG A 287 -5.01 3.35 -28.01
N ASN A 288 -5.08 2.39 -27.09
CA ASN A 288 -4.23 1.18 -27.06
C ASN A 288 -2.75 1.50 -27.31
N ARG A 289 -2.21 2.49 -26.61
CA ARG A 289 -0.84 2.97 -26.76
C ARG A 289 -0.30 3.67 -25.55
N ILE A 290 0.99 3.93 -25.60
CA ILE A 290 1.74 4.63 -24.56
C ILE A 290 2.22 5.96 -25.11
N VAL A 291 2.18 6.98 -24.27
CA VAL A 291 2.87 8.25 -24.45
C VAL A 291 3.64 8.56 -23.16
N GLY A 292 4.90 9.01 -23.27
CA GLY A 292 5.71 9.35 -22.11
C GLY A 292 6.92 10.20 -22.51
#